data_cf0966573c1f24634593e5bb5b5fbb0e
#
_entry.id   cf0966573c1f24634593e5bb5b5fbb0e
#
_cell.length_a   1.000
_cell.length_b   1.000
_cell.length_c   1.000
_cell.angle_alpha   90.00
_cell.angle_beta   90.00
_cell.angle_gamma   90.00
#
_symmetry.space_group_name_H-M   'P 1'
#
loop_
_entity.id
_entity.type
_entity.pdbx_description
1 polymer ?
#
loop_
_entity_poly.entity_id
_entity_poly.type
_entity_poly.pdbx_seq_one_letter_code
_entity_poly.pdbx_strand_id
1 'polypeptide(L)'
;KQITVLDIDKRLIDFINETVREENLKNFEAYVYNIKDELPDNFKEKYDIFFTDPLETVPGFTSFVNRGIQSLKGKDCVGYFNLTYLEASLKKWYLFEKSIIEAGFIITDVLEKFNIYNLPVIEKGKGYKVIDSAPFEVSAPDRLWYNSSLFRIYSVEKPKLIDIYYNSLKDEKELYLDEDGYVVSI
;
A
#
# COMPACT_ATOMS: atom_id res chain seq x y z
N LYS A 1 5.07 7.50 -21.80
CA LYS A 1 4.91 7.65 -20.34
C LYS A 1 5.98 6.81 -19.64
N GLN A 2 6.61 7.32 -18.61
CA GLN A 2 7.61 6.61 -17.80
C GLN A 2 6.91 5.82 -16.69
N ILE A 3 7.36 4.61 -16.45
CA ILE A 3 6.94 3.76 -15.33
C ILE A 3 8.17 3.49 -14.46
N THR A 4 8.06 3.69 -13.16
CA THR A 4 9.11 3.38 -12.19
C THR A 4 8.53 2.51 -11.09
N VAL A 5 9.18 1.39 -10.80
CA VAL A 5 8.83 0.48 -9.72
C VAL A 5 9.89 0.57 -8.63
N LEU A 6 9.44 0.71 -7.40
CA LEU A 6 10.28 0.74 -6.20
C LEU A 6 9.82 -0.38 -5.27
N ASP A 7 10.70 -1.28 -4.90
CA ASP A 7 10.41 -2.37 -3.96
C ASP A 7 11.65 -2.76 -3.17
N ILE A 8 11.47 -3.26 -1.96
CA ILE A 8 12.57 -3.73 -1.11
C ILE A 8 13.08 -5.12 -1.53
N ASP A 9 12.22 -5.94 -2.18
CA ASP A 9 12.61 -7.28 -2.61
C ASP A 9 13.46 -7.23 -3.88
N LYS A 10 14.76 -7.41 -3.67
CA LYS A 10 15.73 -7.45 -4.77
C LYS A 10 15.38 -8.52 -5.83
N ARG A 11 14.79 -9.66 -5.44
CA ARG A 11 14.45 -10.75 -6.38
C ARG A 11 13.37 -10.28 -7.35
N LEU A 12 12.36 -9.53 -6.84
CA LEU A 12 11.32 -8.94 -7.66
C LEU A 12 11.90 -7.89 -8.62
N ILE A 13 12.77 -7.02 -8.13
CA ILE A 13 13.42 -5.99 -8.94
C ILE A 13 14.32 -6.61 -10.03
N ASP A 14 15.07 -7.65 -9.70
CA ASP A 14 15.91 -8.36 -10.68
C ASP A 14 15.04 -9.00 -11.77
N PHE A 15 13.94 -9.67 -11.41
CA PHE A 15 12.97 -10.25 -12.35
C PHE A 15 12.35 -9.19 -13.26
N ILE A 16 11.90 -8.07 -12.71
CA ILE A 16 11.34 -6.96 -13.51
C ILE A 16 12.38 -6.44 -14.49
N ASN A 17 13.61 -6.17 -14.03
CA ASN A 17 14.66 -5.63 -14.88
C ASN A 17 15.12 -6.62 -15.98
N GLU A 18 15.05 -7.92 -15.73
CA GLU A 18 15.26 -8.95 -16.74
C GLU A 18 14.17 -8.90 -17.81
N THR A 19 12.90 -8.92 -17.38
CA THR A 19 11.72 -8.81 -18.27
C THR A 19 11.78 -7.51 -19.12
N VAL A 20 12.12 -6.38 -18.50
CA VAL A 20 12.29 -5.08 -19.20
C VAL A 20 13.32 -5.17 -20.32
N ARG A 21 14.43 -5.87 -20.10
CA ARG A 21 15.47 -6.09 -21.11
C ARG A 21 15.01 -7.03 -22.22
N GLU A 22 14.40 -8.16 -21.85
CA GLU A 22 13.92 -9.17 -22.81
C GLU A 22 12.85 -8.61 -23.74
N GLU A 23 11.88 -7.85 -23.18
CA GLU A 23 10.77 -7.25 -23.92
C GLU A 23 11.12 -5.87 -24.52
N ASN A 24 12.38 -5.40 -24.34
CA ASN A 24 12.86 -4.11 -24.83
C ASN A 24 11.98 -2.91 -24.43
N LEU A 25 11.53 -2.87 -23.19
CA LEU A 25 10.68 -1.82 -22.61
C LEU A 25 11.49 -0.58 -22.24
N LYS A 26 11.55 0.41 -23.14
CA LYS A 26 12.41 1.61 -23.00
C LYS A 26 11.91 2.64 -21.95
N ASN A 27 10.69 2.51 -21.51
CA ASN A 27 10.02 3.47 -20.61
C ASN A 27 9.71 2.86 -19.24
N PHE A 28 10.39 1.77 -18.87
CA PHE A 28 10.17 1.05 -17.63
C PHE A 28 11.48 0.90 -16.88
N GLU A 29 11.47 1.20 -15.56
CA GLU A 29 12.62 1.11 -14.66
C GLU A 29 12.20 0.51 -13.33
N ALA A 30 13.05 -0.30 -12.70
CA ALA A 30 12.79 -0.83 -11.36
C ALA A 30 14.05 -0.74 -10.49
N TYR A 31 13.88 -0.32 -9.23
CA TYR A 31 14.95 -0.08 -8.29
C TYR A 31 14.66 -0.68 -6.93
N VAL A 32 15.69 -1.23 -6.29
CA VAL A 32 15.59 -1.64 -4.88
C VAL A 32 15.49 -0.38 -4.03
N TYR A 33 14.44 -0.32 -3.21
CA TYR A 33 14.15 0.83 -2.36
C TYR A 33 13.47 0.39 -1.06
N ASN A 34 13.94 0.92 0.06
CA ASN A 34 13.27 0.73 1.35
C ASN A 34 12.36 1.92 1.62
N ILE A 35 11.09 1.67 1.90
CA ILE A 35 10.07 2.69 2.17
C ILE A 35 10.43 3.62 3.36
N LYS A 36 11.29 3.17 4.26
CA LYS A 36 11.80 3.96 5.40
C LYS A 36 12.76 5.06 4.98
N ASP A 37 13.47 4.85 3.88
CA ASP A 37 14.42 5.83 3.37
C ASP A 37 13.68 7.02 2.75
N GLU A 38 14.33 8.17 2.70
CA GLU A 38 13.79 9.29 1.94
C GLU A 38 13.65 8.90 0.47
N LEU A 39 12.57 9.36 -0.16
CA LEU A 39 12.42 9.19 -1.60
C LEU A 39 13.57 9.95 -2.31
N PRO A 40 14.36 9.27 -3.16
CA PRO A 40 15.43 9.96 -3.91
C PRO A 40 14.90 11.12 -4.74
N ASP A 41 15.65 12.21 -4.82
CA ASP A 41 15.22 13.46 -5.47
C ASP A 41 14.86 13.29 -6.95
N ASN A 42 15.49 12.33 -7.63
CA ASN A 42 15.16 12.00 -9.01
C ASN A 42 13.77 11.38 -9.21
N PHE A 43 13.07 11.01 -8.13
CA PHE A 43 11.69 10.50 -8.18
C PHE A 43 10.67 11.48 -7.58
N LYS A 44 11.08 12.55 -6.93
CA LYS A 44 10.18 13.55 -6.34
C LYS A 44 9.56 14.44 -7.41
N GLU A 45 8.28 14.78 -7.23
CA GLU A 45 7.50 15.72 -8.06
C GLU A 45 7.56 15.43 -9.58
N LYS A 46 7.56 14.15 -9.97
CA LYS A 46 7.85 13.72 -11.33
C LYS A 46 6.71 12.98 -12.05
N TYR A 47 5.79 12.40 -11.28
CA TYR A 47 4.77 11.52 -11.80
C TYR A 47 3.37 12.14 -11.74
N ASP A 48 2.52 11.70 -12.65
CA ASP A 48 1.10 12.08 -12.67
C ASP A 48 0.26 11.09 -11.87
N ILE A 49 0.81 9.88 -11.63
CA ILE A 49 0.11 8.77 -10.98
C ILE A 49 1.07 8.03 -10.06
N PHE A 50 0.59 7.64 -8.88
CA PHE A 50 1.20 6.57 -8.08
C PHE A 50 0.23 5.42 -7.85
N PHE A 51 0.77 4.24 -7.63
CA PHE A 51 0.06 3.04 -7.21
C PHE A 51 0.84 2.39 -6.07
N THR A 52 0.15 2.01 -4.98
CA THR A 52 0.77 1.32 -3.85
C THR A 52 -0.18 0.33 -3.20
N ASP A 53 0.37 -0.76 -2.68
CA ASP A 53 -0.31 -1.73 -1.83
C ASP A 53 0.31 -1.63 -0.43
N PRO A 54 -0.17 -0.70 0.41
CA PRO A 54 0.48 -0.36 1.67
C PRO A 54 0.24 -1.42 2.74
N LEU A 55 1.16 -1.51 3.70
CA LEU A 55 0.88 -2.18 4.96
C LEU A 55 -0.27 -1.45 5.67
N GLU A 56 -1.24 -2.20 6.20
CA GLU A 56 -2.48 -1.64 6.78
C GLU A 56 -2.37 -1.29 8.27
N THR A 57 -1.17 -1.08 8.75
CA THR A 57 -0.91 -0.34 9.98
C THR A 57 -0.94 1.16 9.72
N VAL A 58 -1.22 1.97 10.73
CA VAL A 58 -1.24 3.44 10.55
C VAL A 58 0.13 3.95 10.07
N PRO A 59 1.27 3.58 10.67
CA PRO A 59 2.57 4.00 10.17
C PRO A 59 2.91 3.41 8.79
N GLY A 60 2.51 2.17 8.53
CA GLY A 60 2.70 1.54 7.22
C GLY A 60 1.96 2.29 6.12
N PHE A 61 0.65 2.44 6.24
CA PHE A 61 -0.18 3.19 5.29
C PHE A 61 0.38 4.59 5.04
N THR A 62 0.66 5.33 6.13
CA THR A 62 1.18 6.70 6.04
C THR A 62 2.51 6.76 5.28
N SER A 63 3.43 5.82 5.56
CA SER A 63 4.74 5.79 4.89
C SER A 63 4.60 5.54 3.40
N PHE A 64 3.85 4.51 3.00
CA PHE A 64 3.67 4.16 1.60
C PHE A 64 2.95 5.26 0.81
N VAL A 65 1.85 5.79 1.34
CA VAL A 65 1.09 6.85 0.67
C VAL A 65 1.89 8.14 0.59
N ASN A 66 2.66 8.50 1.63
CA ASN A 66 3.52 9.68 1.60
C ASN A 66 4.62 9.59 0.53
N ARG A 67 5.19 8.42 0.27
CA ARG A 67 6.14 8.26 -0.85
C ARG A 67 5.44 8.45 -2.20
N GLY A 68 4.21 7.94 -2.32
CA GLY A 68 3.35 8.22 -3.47
C GLY A 68 3.11 9.73 -3.65
N ILE A 69 2.70 10.43 -2.58
CA ILE A 69 2.46 11.88 -2.59
C ILE A 69 3.72 12.66 -2.98
N GLN A 70 4.89 12.32 -2.40
CA GLN A 70 6.16 12.95 -2.73
C GLN A 70 6.55 12.80 -4.20
N SER A 71 6.11 11.71 -4.83
CA SER A 71 6.41 11.44 -6.24
C SER A 71 5.56 12.26 -7.21
N LEU A 72 4.39 12.75 -6.78
CA LEU A 72 3.44 13.46 -7.62
C LEU A 72 3.89 14.89 -7.96
N LYS A 73 3.62 15.31 -9.19
CA LYS A 73 3.87 16.67 -9.69
C LYS A 73 3.09 17.76 -8.93
N GLY A 74 1.97 17.39 -8.29
CA GLY A 74 1.15 18.33 -7.54
C GLY A 74 -0.34 18.13 -7.73
N LYS A 75 -1.07 19.23 -8.04
CA LYS A 75 -2.50 19.20 -8.36
C LYS A 75 -2.79 18.41 -9.64
N ASP A 76 -4.03 17.91 -9.77
CA ASP A 76 -4.54 17.16 -10.93
C ASP A 76 -3.81 15.81 -11.17
N CYS A 77 -3.27 15.23 -10.10
CA CYS A 77 -2.64 13.92 -10.09
C CYS A 77 -3.55 12.85 -9.48
N VAL A 78 -3.23 11.58 -9.74
CA VAL A 78 -4.02 10.44 -9.29
C VAL A 78 -3.18 9.54 -8.39
N GLY A 79 -3.79 9.04 -7.32
CA GLY A 79 -3.22 7.99 -6.48
C GLY A 79 -4.12 6.76 -6.47
N TYR A 80 -3.50 5.60 -6.32
CA TYR A 80 -4.19 4.34 -6.08
C TYR A 80 -3.57 3.64 -4.87
N PHE A 81 -4.43 3.13 -3.99
CA PHE A 81 -4.00 2.29 -2.87
C PHE A 81 -5.05 1.22 -2.56
N ASN A 82 -4.64 0.15 -1.92
CA ASN A 82 -5.52 -0.94 -1.52
C ASN A 82 -5.75 -0.94 -0.01
N LEU A 83 -6.93 -1.41 0.41
CA LEU A 83 -7.26 -1.73 1.80
C LEU A 83 -8.10 -3.00 1.86
N THR A 84 -7.89 -3.79 2.92
CA THR A 84 -8.73 -4.96 3.23
C THR A 84 -9.37 -4.84 4.61
N TYR A 85 -10.60 -5.31 4.76
CA TYR A 85 -11.27 -5.42 6.06
C TYR A 85 -10.65 -6.47 6.99
N LEU A 86 -9.73 -7.27 6.49
CA LEU A 86 -9.08 -8.33 7.26
C LEU A 86 -7.93 -7.80 8.11
N GLU A 87 -7.26 -6.75 7.67
CA GLU A 87 -6.08 -6.16 8.34
C GLU A 87 -6.31 -4.75 8.88
N ALA A 88 -7.30 -4.05 8.36
CA ALA A 88 -7.66 -2.72 8.84
C ALA A 88 -9.11 -2.67 9.32
N SER A 89 -9.30 -2.30 10.58
CA SER A 89 -10.63 -2.05 11.15
C SER A 89 -11.31 -0.86 10.46
N LEU A 90 -12.65 -0.79 10.57
CA LEU A 90 -13.41 0.38 10.07
C LEU A 90 -12.94 1.71 10.71
N LYS A 91 -12.43 1.66 11.93
CA LYS A 91 -11.82 2.83 12.59
C LYS A 91 -10.56 3.29 11.87
N LYS A 92 -9.71 2.35 11.41
CA LYS A 92 -8.53 2.68 10.60
C LYS A 92 -8.94 3.17 9.21
N TRP A 93 -9.92 2.56 8.57
CA TRP A 93 -10.44 3.04 7.29
C TRP A 93 -10.88 4.50 7.39
N TYR A 94 -11.69 4.84 8.42
CA TYR A 94 -12.09 6.22 8.68
C TYR A 94 -10.88 7.16 8.84
N LEU A 95 -9.86 6.72 9.59
CA LEU A 95 -8.64 7.50 9.80
C LEU A 95 -7.88 7.71 8.48
N PHE A 96 -7.73 6.67 7.67
CA PHE A 96 -7.04 6.75 6.38
C PHE A 96 -7.78 7.65 5.40
N GLU A 97 -9.09 7.47 5.23
CA GLU A 97 -9.90 8.30 4.34
C GLU A 97 -9.87 9.78 4.77
N LYS A 98 -10.03 10.06 6.05
CA LYS A 98 -9.90 11.40 6.59
C LYS A 98 -8.55 12.01 6.26
N SER A 99 -7.47 11.26 6.46
CA SER A 99 -6.09 11.72 6.20
C SER A 99 -5.86 12.02 4.72
N ILE A 100 -6.41 11.22 3.83
CA ILE A 100 -6.38 11.43 2.38
C ILE A 100 -7.08 12.75 2.01
N ILE A 101 -8.27 12.99 2.58
CA ILE A 101 -9.01 14.24 2.35
C ILE A 101 -8.21 15.44 2.87
N GLU A 102 -7.68 15.37 4.09
CA GLU A 102 -6.86 16.42 4.71
C GLU A 102 -5.54 16.67 3.94
N ALA A 103 -5.01 15.66 3.26
CA ALA A 103 -3.85 15.76 2.39
C ALA A 103 -4.15 16.45 1.03
N GLY A 104 -5.41 16.80 0.74
CA GLY A 104 -5.80 17.52 -0.49
C GLY A 104 -6.30 16.62 -1.60
N PHE A 105 -6.74 15.41 -1.28
CA PHE A 105 -7.36 14.49 -2.25
C PHE A 105 -8.86 14.32 -2.01
N ILE A 106 -9.54 13.89 -3.05
CA ILE A 106 -10.89 13.31 -2.96
C ILE A 106 -10.82 11.83 -3.37
N ILE A 107 -11.65 11.00 -2.76
CA ILE A 107 -11.85 9.62 -3.19
C ILE A 107 -12.86 9.65 -4.34
N THR A 108 -12.46 9.19 -5.51
CA THR A 108 -13.30 9.20 -6.71
C THR A 108 -13.93 7.86 -7.01
N ASP A 109 -13.26 6.77 -6.63
CA ASP A 109 -13.74 5.42 -6.87
C ASP A 109 -13.26 4.47 -5.77
N VAL A 110 -14.10 3.48 -5.44
CA VAL A 110 -13.75 2.33 -4.61
C VAL A 110 -14.20 1.07 -5.35
N LEU A 111 -13.25 0.26 -5.79
CA LEU A 111 -13.51 -1.00 -6.48
C LEU A 111 -13.35 -2.15 -5.48
N GLU A 112 -14.48 -2.64 -4.98
CA GLU A 112 -14.49 -3.75 -4.01
C GLU A 112 -13.93 -5.04 -4.62
N LYS A 113 -13.18 -5.80 -3.81
CA LYS A 113 -12.61 -7.10 -4.19
C LYS A 113 -11.80 -7.04 -5.49
N PHE A 114 -11.11 -5.93 -5.72
CA PHE A 114 -10.33 -5.72 -6.93
C PHE A 114 -9.12 -6.65 -7.00
N ASN A 115 -8.35 -6.74 -5.93
CA ASN A 115 -7.24 -7.68 -5.83
C ASN A 115 -7.69 -8.95 -5.10
N ILE A 116 -7.29 -10.09 -5.62
CA ILE A 116 -7.43 -11.39 -4.97
C ILE A 116 -6.02 -11.94 -4.77
N TYR A 117 -5.64 -12.12 -3.51
CA TYR A 117 -4.30 -12.60 -3.17
C TYR A 117 -4.30 -14.12 -3.11
N ASN A 118 -3.39 -14.74 -3.85
CA ASN A 118 -3.11 -16.16 -3.72
C ASN A 118 -2.09 -16.35 -2.59
N LEU A 119 -2.57 -16.18 -1.37
CA LEU A 119 -1.72 -16.49 -0.23
C LEU A 119 -1.48 -18.00 -0.21
N PRO A 120 -0.22 -18.47 -0.04
CA PRO A 120 0.05 -19.85 0.24
C PRO A 120 -0.85 -20.21 1.42
N VAL A 121 -1.67 -21.26 1.27
CA VAL A 121 -2.74 -21.65 2.18
C VAL A 121 -2.36 -21.19 3.57
N ILE A 122 -3.00 -20.11 4.03
CA ILE A 122 -2.92 -19.76 5.43
C ILE A 122 -3.51 -20.98 6.08
N GLU A 123 -2.63 -21.87 6.56
CA GLU A 123 -3.02 -23.16 7.07
C GLU A 123 -4.10 -22.89 8.11
N LYS A 124 -5.36 -23.08 7.69
CA LYS A 124 -6.56 -22.99 8.53
C LYS A 124 -6.89 -21.62 9.14
N GLY A 125 -6.53 -20.48 8.51
CA GLY A 125 -6.91 -19.15 9.02
C GLY A 125 -6.23 -18.77 10.34
N LYS A 126 -5.28 -19.54 10.83
CA LYS A 126 -4.54 -19.27 12.05
C LYS A 126 -3.72 -17.98 11.89
N GLY A 127 -3.88 -17.08 12.84
CA GLY A 127 -3.17 -15.81 12.86
C GLY A 127 -4.04 -14.59 12.56
N TYR A 128 -5.26 -14.77 12.06
CA TYR A 128 -6.24 -13.68 12.00
C TYR A 128 -7.08 -13.67 13.27
N LYS A 129 -6.97 -12.64 14.10
CA LYS A 129 -7.74 -12.57 15.35
C LYS A 129 -9.25 -12.65 15.11
N VAL A 130 -9.76 -12.15 13.98
CA VAL A 130 -11.17 -12.27 13.63
C VAL A 130 -11.59 -13.73 13.47
N ILE A 131 -10.72 -14.58 12.96
CA ILE A 131 -10.94 -16.02 12.81
C ILE A 131 -10.72 -16.73 14.14
N ASP A 132 -9.62 -16.41 14.82
CA ASP A 132 -9.26 -17.01 16.13
C ASP A 132 -10.26 -16.66 17.23
N SER A 133 -10.96 -15.53 17.15
CA SER A 133 -12.01 -15.11 18.09
C SER A 133 -13.42 -15.53 17.68
N ALA A 134 -13.59 -16.21 16.56
CA ALA A 134 -14.90 -16.68 16.15
C ALA A 134 -15.48 -17.68 17.19
N PRO A 135 -16.77 -17.56 17.58
CA PRO A 135 -17.40 -18.45 18.56
C PRO A 135 -17.76 -19.83 17.99
N PHE A 136 -17.29 -20.15 16.80
CA PHE A 136 -17.52 -21.39 16.08
C PHE A 136 -16.25 -21.79 15.30
N GLU A 137 -16.13 -23.06 14.94
CA GLU A 137 -15.03 -23.54 14.13
C GLU A 137 -15.15 -22.98 12.69
N VAL A 138 -14.08 -22.28 12.25
CA VAL A 138 -13.97 -21.75 10.89
C VAL A 138 -13.18 -22.75 10.05
N SER A 139 -13.82 -23.31 9.02
CA SER A 139 -13.14 -24.20 8.06
C SER A 139 -12.34 -23.40 7.05
N ALA A 140 -11.27 -24.02 6.54
CA ALA A 140 -10.50 -23.43 5.45
C ALA A 140 -11.40 -23.18 4.24
N PRO A 141 -11.29 -22.03 3.56
CA PRO A 141 -12.08 -21.73 2.37
C PRO A 141 -11.68 -22.64 1.21
N ASP A 142 -12.66 -23.00 0.39
CA ASP A 142 -12.49 -23.79 -0.83
C ASP A 142 -12.06 -22.96 -2.04
N ARG A 143 -11.93 -21.65 -1.87
CA ARG A 143 -11.56 -20.67 -2.91
C ARG A 143 -10.70 -19.56 -2.35
N LEU A 144 -10.07 -18.81 -3.25
CA LEU A 144 -9.35 -17.58 -2.87
C LEU A 144 -10.33 -16.57 -2.25
N TRP A 145 -10.10 -16.18 -1.02
CA TRP A 145 -11.01 -15.36 -0.22
C TRP A 145 -10.37 -14.06 0.25
N TYR A 146 -9.02 -14.03 0.33
CA TYR A 146 -8.32 -12.83 0.75
C TYR A 146 -8.31 -11.82 -0.40
N ASN A 147 -8.95 -10.70 -0.18
CA ASN A 147 -9.09 -9.66 -1.19
C ASN A 147 -9.01 -8.27 -0.57
N SER A 148 -8.63 -7.30 -1.38
CA SER A 148 -8.64 -5.88 -1.03
C SER A 148 -9.49 -5.07 -1.99
N SER A 149 -9.94 -3.92 -1.50
CA SER A 149 -10.59 -2.89 -2.30
C SER A 149 -9.56 -1.89 -2.80
N LEU A 150 -9.64 -1.54 -4.08
CA LEU A 150 -8.81 -0.52 -4.70
C LEU A 150 -9.50 0.84 -4.57
N PHE A 151 -8.81 1.78 -3.94
CA PHE A 151 -9.20 3.18 -3.85
C PHE A 151 -8.51 3.97 -4.95
N ARG A 152 -9.27 4.81 -5.64
CA ARG A 152 -8.74 5.84 -6.52
C ARG A 152 -8.94 7.20 -5.89
N ILE A 153 -7.87 7.97 -5.78
CA ILE A 153 -7.87 9.33 -5.24
C ILE A 153 -7.38 10.32 -6.30
N TYR A 154 -7.91 11.54 -6.23
CA TYR A 154 -7.56 12.62 -7.15
C TYR A 154 -7.19 13.88 -6.36
N SER A 155 -6.05 14.48 -6.66
CA SER A 155 -5.59 15.70 -5.98
C SER A 155 -6.28 16.94 -6.54
N VAL A 156 -7.08 17.59 -5.69
CA VAL A 156 -7.84 18.81 -6.03
C VAL A 156 -7.04 20.07 -5.72
N GLU A 157 -5.97 19.94 -4.96
CA GLU A 157 -4.99 20.99 -4.66
C GLU A 157 -3.59 20.38 -4.63
N LYS A 158 -2.52 21.17 -4.41
CA LYS A 158 -1.19 20.61 -4.21
C LYS A 158 -1.20 19.73 -2.96
N PRO A 159 -0.92 18.41 -3.08
CA PRO A 159 -1.02 17.50 -1.95
C PRO A 159 -0.02 17.83 -0.84
N LYS A 160 -0.44 17.58 0.40
CA LYS A 160 0.40 17.65 1.61
C LYS A 160 0.68 16.25 2.10
N LEU A 161 1.80 16.08 2.78
CA LEU A 161 2.09 14.81 3.45
C LEU A 161 1.09 14.55 4.58
N ILE A 162 0.75 13.31 4.76
CA ILE A 162 -0.06 12.84 5.89
C ILE A 162 0.83 12.86 7.13
N ASP A 163 0.41 13.55 8.20
CA ASP A 163 1.24 13.84 9.38
C ASP A 163 0.86 13.00 10.61
N ILE A 164 0.25 11.85 10.45
CA ILE A 164 -0.23 11.09 11.62
C ILE A 164 0.92 10.45 12.42
N TYR A 165 2.04 10.08 11.75
CA TYR A 165 3.17 9.40 12.41
C TYR A 165 4.51 9.57 11.69
N TYR A 166 4.65 10.51 10.78
CA TYR A 166 5.80 10.60 9.88
C TYR A 166 7.16 10.80 10.59
N ASN A 167 7.14 11.42 11.78
CA ASN A 167 8.36 11.74 12.52
C ASN A 167 8.74 10.71 13.60
N SER A 168 8.01 9.62 13.74
CA SER A 168 8.16 8.71 14.88
C SER A 168 8.69 7.31 14.54
N LEU A 169 8.80 6.95 13.25
CA LEU A 169 9.33 5.64 12.87
C LEU A 169 10.80 5.50 13.23
N LYS A 170 11.06 4.92 14.39
CA LYS A 170 12.42 4.65 14.89
C LYS A 170 12.90 3.23 14.58
N ASP A 171 11.97 2.29 14.41
CA ASP A 171 12.25 0.88 14.17
C ASP A 171 11.41 0.34 13.00
N GLU A 172 11.96 -0.63 12.27
CA GLU A 172 11.27 -1.33 11.17
C GLU A 172 10.02 -2.06 11.65
N LYS A 173 10.05 -2.56 12.89
CA LYS A 173 8.91 -3.22 13.52
C LYS A 173 7.68 -2.32 13.64
N GLU A 174 7.87 -0.99 13.77
CA GLU A 174 6.77 -0.05 13.89
C GLU A 174 5.94 0.05 12.60
N LEU A 175 6.48 -0.32 11.43
CA LEU A 175 5.71 -0.42 10.20
C LEU A 175 4.66 -1.54 10.24
N TYR A 176 4.92 -2.59 11.03
CA TYR A 176 4.11 -3.80 11.07
C TYR A 176 3.20 -3.91 12.29
N LEU A 177 3.33 -3.00 13.26
CA LEU A 177 2.62 -3.08 14.54
C LEU A 177 1.83 -1.80 14.79
N ASP A 178 0.55 -1.94 15.06
CA ASP A 178 -0.27 -0.94 15.74
C ASP A 178 -1.30 -1.64 16.65
N GLU A 179 -1.99 -0.84 17.51
CA GLU A 179 -2.92 -1.35 18.50
C GLU A 179 -4.10 -2.13 17.91
N ASP A 180 -4.50 -1.79 16.68
CA ASP A 180 -5.62 -2.39 15.95
C ASP A 180 -5.14 -3.20 14.72
N GLY A 181 -3.83 -3.40 14.56
CA GLY A 181 -3.23 -4.00 13.38
C GLY A 181 -3.03 -5.50 13.50
N TYR A 182 -3.34 -6.18 12.42
CA TYR A 182 -3.08 -7.60 12.24
C TYR A 182 -2.28 -7.80 10.96
N VAL A 183 -1.03 -7.38 10.97
CA VAL A 183 -0.13 -7.83 9.91
C VAL A 183 0.41 -9.18 10.35
N VAL A 184 0.11 -10.21 9.59
CA VAL A 184 0.72 -11.53 9.77
C VAL A 184 2.20 -11.36 9.50
N SER A 185 3.03 -11.55 10.52
CA SER A 185 4.47 -11.65 10.31
C SER A 185 4.74 -12.87 9.43
N ILE A 186 5.27 -12.64 8.26
CA ILE A 186 5.78 -13.66 7.35
C ILE A 186 7.07 -14.23 7.94
#